data_78a51db846deec1eda6c301acf7b7c6b
#
_entry.id   78a51db846deec1eda6c301acf7b7c6b
#
_cell.length_a   1.000
_cell.length_b   1.000
_cell.length_c   1.000
_cell.angle_alpha   90.00
_cell.angle_beta   90.00
_cell.angle_gamma   90.00
#
_symmetry.space_group_name_H-M   'P 1'
#
loop_
_entity.id
_entity.type
_entity.pdbx_description
1 polymer ?
#
loop_
_entity_poly.entity_id
_entity_poly.type
_entity_poly.pdbx_seq_one_letter_code
_entity_poly.pdbx_strand_id
1 'polypeptide(L)'
;MTKIGKKISDKLSVVLPGELNVCGYGGKLVRYTIEKQLTDGETWKIFVEQFRLYSDHDKCWRGEYWGKMMRGGVLTYVATKDRALYDALTDTVKDLLSSADENGRISTYPPDNELIGWDMWVRKYVMLGLEYYYEICDDDRLKN
;
A
#
# COMPACT_ATOMS: atom_id res chain seq x y z
N MET A 1 10.12 11.42 -38.46
CA MET A 1 9.57 12.27 -37.38
C MET A 1 8.07 12.14 -37.37
N THR A 2 7.52 11.36 -36.49
CA THR A 2 6.07 11.17 -36.33
C THR A 2 5.50 12.44 -35.72
N LYS A 3 4.62 13.13 -36.42
CA LYS A 3 3.89 14.28 -35.89
C LYS A 3 3.06 13.78 -34.67
N ILE A 4 3.48 14.13 -33.47
CA ILE A 4 2.65 13.94 -32.26
C ILE A 4 1.38 14.76 -32.50
N GLY A 5 0.25 14.09 -32.57
CA GLY A 5 -1.04 14.74 -32.79
C GLY A 5 -1.28 15.83 -31.75
N LYS A 6 -2.02 16.87 -32.12
CA LYS A 6 -2.38 17.97 -31.22
C LYS A 6 -3.05 17.39 -29.97
N LYS A 7 -2.43 17.59 -28.79
CA LYS A 7 -2.97 17.15 -27.50
C LYS A 7 -4.35 17.80 -27.32
N ILE A 8 -5.40 16.98 -27.33
CA ILE A 8 -6.76 17.46 -27.01
C ILE A 8 -6.76 17.70 -25.49
N SER A 9 -7.10 18.92 -25.08
CA SER A 9 -7.27 19.17 -23.65
C SER A 9 -8.57 18.57 -23.17
N ASP A 10 -8.52 17.86 -22.06
CA ASP A 10 -9.71 17.31 -21.43
C ASP A 10 -10.63 18.47 -20.99
N LYS A 11 -11.91 18.30 -21.26
CA LYS A 11 -12.95 19.25 -20.84
C LYS A 11 -13.42 19.00 -19.40
N LEU A 12 -13.02 17.86 -18.84
CA LEU A 12 -13.31 17.45 -17.47
C LEU A 12 -12.01 17.28 -16.73
N SER A 13 -11.94 17.75 -15.51
CA SER A 13 -10.84 17.49 -14.59
C SER A 13 -11.29 16.52 -13.50
N VAL A 14 -10.37 15.68 -13.02
CA VAL A 14 -10.59 14.86 -11.85
C VAL A 14 -10.62 15.78 -10.63
N VAL A 15 -11.60 15.58 -9.75
CA VAL A 15 -11.62 16.26 -8.44
C VAL A 15 -10.44 15.75 -7.63
N LEU A 16 -9.63 16.66 -7.12
CA LEU A 16 -8.46 16.28 -6.34
C LEU A 16 -8.86 15.76 -4.96
N PRO A 17 -8.11 14.81 -4.41
CA PRO A 17 -8.29 14.38 -3.03
C PRO A 17 -8.24 15.58 -2.08
N GLY A 18 -9.21 15.67 -1.15
CA GLY A 18 -9.33 16.81 -0.24
C GLY A 18 -10.24 17.94 -0.74
N GLU A 19 -10.58 18.01 -2.03
CA GLU A 19 -11.59 18.94 -2.56
C GLU A 19 -13.03 18.42 -2.32
N LEU A 20 -13.17 17.13 -2.01
CA LEU A 20 -14.45 16.50 -1.67
C LEU A 20 -14.56 16.30 -0.15
N ASN A 21 -15.60 16.87 0.44
CA ASN A 21 -15.95 16.56 1.81
C ASN A 21 -17.03 15.47 1.84
N VAL A 22 -16.62 14.24 2.14
CA VAL A 22 -17.54 13.10 2.28
C VAL A 22 -18.19 13.17 3.66
N CYS A 23 -19.48 13.56 3.70
CA CYS A 23 -20.26 13.69 4.93
C CYS A 23 -21.34 12.61 5.06
N GLY A 24 -22.18 12.73 6.09
CA GLY A 24 -23.28 11.80 6.35
C GLY A 24 -22.81 10.36 6.59
N TYR A 25 -23.52 9.39 6.03
CA TYR A 25 -23.20 7.97 6.20
C TYR A 25 -21.85 7.59 5.59
N GLY A 26 -21.54 8.09 4.40
CA GLY A 26 -20.24 7.86 3.76
C GLY A 26 -19.07 8.35 4.60
N GLY A 27 -19.16 9.56 5.16
CA GLY A 27 -18.14 10.10 6.06
C GLY A 27 -17.98 9.29 7.36
N LYS A 28 -19.08 8.72 7.87
CA LYS A 28 -19.00 7.79 9.03
C LYS A 28 -18.25 6.51 8.68
N LEU A 29 -18.49 5.94 7.49
CA LEU A 29 -17.77 4.75 7.03
C LEU A 29 -16.29 5.02 6.85
N VAL A 30 -15.90 6.16 6.26
CA VAL A 30 -14.49 6.54 6.11
C VAL A 30 -13.83 6.63 7.48
N ARG A 31 -14.43 7.32 8.44
CA ARG A 31 -13.88 7.40 9.82
C ARG A 31 -13.78 6.04 10.48
N TYR A 32 -14.80 5.21 10.36
CA TYR A 32 -14.78 3.84 10.90
C TYR A 32 -13.63 3.01 10.30
N THR A 33 -13.42 3.11 8.98
CA THR A 33 -12.32 2.41 8.30
C THR A 33 -10.96 2.88 8.80
N ILE A 34 -10.78 4.19 8.99
CA ILE A 34 -9.54 4.74 9.55
C ILE A 34 -9.33 4.19 10.97
N GLU A 35 -10.30 4.37 11.85
CA GLU A 35 -10.17 4.06 13.27
C GLU A 35 -10.09 2.56 13.58
N LYS A 36 -10.73 1.71 12.78
CA LYS A 36 -10.88 0.27 13.06
C LYS A 36 -10.06 -0.65 12.17
N GLN A 37 -9.48 -0.13 11.11
CA GLN A 37 -8.70 -0.93 10.16
C GLN A 37 -7.35 -0.30 9.84
N LEU A 38 -7.34 0.93 9.32
CA LEU A 38 -6.13 1.53 8.76
C LEU A 38 -5.13 2.02 9.81
N THR A 39 -5.59 2.35 11.02
CA THR A 39 -4.73 2.70 12.16
C THR A 39 -4.53 1.55 13.14
N ASP A 40 -5.12 0.38 12.86
CA ASP A 40 -4.94 -0.81 13.69
C ASP A 40 -3.60 -1.49 13.41
N GLY A 41 -2.62 -1.26 14.26
CA GLY A 41 -1.27 -1.82 14.16
C GLY A 41 -1.23 -3.35 14.17
N GLU A 42 -2.16 -4.02 14.88
CA GLU A 42 -2.21 -5.48 14.89
C GLU A 42 -2.63 -6.06 13.54
N THR A 43 -3.58 -5.42 12.86
CA THR A 43 -3.96 -5.82 11.49
C THR A 43 -2.78 -5.71 10.53
N TRP A 44 -2.02 -4.61 10.57
CA TRP A 44 -0.83 -4.45 9.75
C TRP A 44 0.24 -5.48 10.06
N LYS A 45 0.48 -5.74 11.33
CA LYS A 45 1.44 -6.74 11.79
C LYS A 45 1.10 -8.15 11.29
N ILE A 46 -0.18 -8.56 11.37
CA ILE A 46 -0.64 -9.85 10.82
C ILE A 46 -0.31 -9.96 9.33
N PHE A 47 -0.45 -8.88 8.55
CA PHE A 47 -0.11 -8.90 7.13
C PHE A 47 1.41 -8.98 6.91
N VAL A 48 2.21 -8.26 7.68
CA VAL A 48 3.67 -8.30 7.55
C VAL A 48 4.24 -9.66 7.99
N GLU A 49 3.69 -10.30 9.00
CA GLU A 49 4.13 -11.63 9.44
C GLU A 49 4.05 -12.70 8.34
N GLN A 50 3.18 -12.53 7.34
CA GLN A 50 3.12 -13.45 6.21
C GLN A 50 4.45 -13.49 5.41
N PHE A 51 5.21 -12.39 5.42
CA PHE A 51 6.50 -12.28 4.74
C PHE A 51 7.65 -12.95 5.51
N ARG A 52 7.46 -13.22 6.81
CA ARG A 52 8.44 -13.88 7.68
C ARG A 52 8.20 -15.37 7.83
N LEU A 53 6.94 -15.78 7.83
CA LEU A 53 6.59 -17.14 8.22
C LEU A 53 6.71 -18.15 7.09
N TYR A 54 6.50 -17.77 5.83
CA TYR A 54 6.47 -18.67 4.66
C TYR A 54 5.66 -19.96 4.88
N SER A 55 4.67 -19.90 5.77
CA SER A 55 4.15 -21.08 6.48
C SER A 55 3.18 -21.94 5.69
N ASP A 56 2.73 -21.48 4.51
CA ASP A 56 1.66 -22.16 3.80
C ASP A 56 1.64 -21.74 2.32
N HIS A 57 2.05 -22.65 1.44
CA HIS A 57 2.08 -22.41 0.00
C HIS A 57 0.74 -21.93 -0.55
N ASP A 58 -0.35 -22.54 -0.12
CA ASP A 58 -1.69 -22.18 -0.59
C ASP A 58 -2.14 -20.81 -0.08
N LYS A 59 -1.52 -20.30 0.98
CA LYS A 59 -1.83 -19.03 1.59
C LYS A 59 -0.80 -17.95 1.36
N CYS A 60 0.31 -18.26 0.73
CA CYS A 60 1.38 -17.29 0.46
C CYS A 60 0.91 -16.10 -0.40
N TRP A 61 -0.12 -16.26 -1.23
CA TRP A 61 -0.73 -15.16 -2.00
C TRP A 61 -1.30 -14.04 -1.10
N ARG A 62 -1.53 -14.29 0.19
CA ARG A 62 -2.08 -13.31 1.14
C ARG A 62 -1.19 -12.09 1.36
N GLY A 63 0.08 -12.15 1.01
CA GLY A 63 0.95 -10.97 1.00
C GLY A 63 0.41 -9.82 0.15
N GLU A 64 -0.46 -10.08 -0.82
CA GLU A 64 -1.14 -9.05 -1.61
C GLU A 64 -2.01 -8.12 -0.75
N TYR A 65 -2.51 -8.60 0.41
CA TYR A 65 -3.37 -7.81 1.29
C TYR A 65 -2.67 -6.58 1.84
N TRP A 66 -1.39 -6.73 2.21
CA TRP A 66 -0.60 -5.58 2.66
C TRP A 66 -0.58 -4.47 1.60
N GLY A 67 -0.22 -4.79 0.36
CA GLY A 67 -0.13 -3.80 -0.71
C GLY A 67 -1.48 -3.19 -1.08
N LYS A 68 -2.54 -4.00 -1.09
CA LYS A 68 -3.91 -3.51 -1.34
C LYS A 68 -4.38 -2.54 -0.25
N MET A 69 -4.14 -2.88 1.01
CA MET A 69 -4.53 -2.04 2.13
C MET A 69 -3.67 -0.77 2.19
N MET A 70 -2.36 -0.84 1.88
CA MET A 70 -1.48 0.32 1.78
C MET A 70 -1.99 1.33 0.76
N ARG A 71 -2.35 0.91 -0.44
CA ARG A 71 -2.93 1.80 -1.47
C ARG A 71 -4.19 2.51 -0.96
N GLY A 72 -5.11 1.76 -0.34
CA GLY A 72 -6.31 2.33 0.26
C GLY A 72 -5.97 3.32 1.38
N GLY A 73 -5.02 2.99 2.22
CA GLY A 73 -4.54 3.83 3.32
C GLY A 73 -3.94 5.14 2.82
N VAL A 74 -3.07 5.09 1.82
CA VAL A 74 -2.46 6.30 1.23
C VAL A 74 -3.50 7.20 0.60
N LEU A 75 -4.42 6.65 -0.21
CA LEU A 75 -5.49 7.46 -0.81
C LEU A 75 -6.39 8.09 0.26
N THR A 76 -6.68 7.36 1.33
CA THR A 76 -7.43 7.89 2.48
C THR A 76 -6.66 9.00 3.19
N TYR A 77 -5.34 8.82 3.41
CA TYR A 77 -4.50 9.87 3.99
C TYR A 77 -4.45 11.12 3.10
N VAL A 78 -4.29 10.97 1.79
CA VAL A 78 -4.27 12.12 0.86
C VAL A 78 -5.58 12.92 0.94
N ALA A 79 -6.71 12.24 1.12
CA ALA A 79 -8.02 12.86 1.23
C ALA A 79 -8.29 13.50 2.61
N THR A 80 -7.79 12.90 3.70
CA THR A 80 -8.14 13.30 5.08
C THR A 80 -7.04 14.06 5.80
N LYS A 81 -5.77 13.84 5.42
CA LYS A 81 -4.57 14.35 6.10
C LYS A 81 -4.50 13.90 7.58
N ASP A 82 -5.09 12.76 7.89
CA ASP A 82 -5.08 12.20 9.24
C ASP A 82 -3.66 11.79 9.65
N ARG A 83 -3.13 12.41 10.69
CA ARG A 83 -1.75 12.19 11.13
C ARG A 83 -1.54 10.80 11.72
N ALA A 84 -2.51 10.29 12.49
CA ALA A 84 -2.41 8.96 13.06
C ALA A 84 -2.39 7.88 11.97
N LEU A 85 -3.16 8.10 10.89
CA LEU A 85 -3.09 7.22 9.72
C LEU A 85 -1.72 7.27 9.06
N TYR A 86 -1.13 8.46 8.86
CA TYR A 86 0.22 8.58 8.29
C TYR A 86 1.26 7.82 9.11
N ASP A 87 1.22 7.98 10.43
CA ASP A 87 2.15 7.31 11.34
C ASP A 87 2.00 5.78 11.24
N ALA A 88 0.78 5.26 11.23
CA ALA A 88 0.51 3.83 11.06
C ALA A 88 1.01 3.29 9.72
N LEU A 89 0.82 4.03 8.61
CA LEU A 89 1.35 3.66 7.29
C LEU A 89 2.88 3.64 7.28
N THR A 90 3.51 4.62 7.94
CA THR A 90 4.96 4.69 8.05
C THR A 90 5.52 3.51 8.86
N ASP A 91 4.88 3.17 9.97
CA ASP A 91 5.34 2.09 10.84
C ASP A 91 5.23 0.73 10.14
N THR A 92 4.12 0.47 9.43
CA THR A 92 3.99 -0.80 8.70
C THR A 92 4.95 -0.90 7.50
N VAL A 93 5.32 0.22 6.86
CA VAL A 93 6.37 0.21 5.81
C VAL A 93 7.71 -0.18 6.41
N LYS A 94 8.10 0.42 7.54
CA LYS A 94 9.34 0.05 8.25
C LYS A 94 9.35 -1.42 8.64
N ASP A 95 8.22 -1.91 9.14
CA ASP A 95 8.06 -3.32 9.52
C ASP A 95 8.18 -4.25 8.29
N LEU A 96 7.53 -3.92 7.17
CA LEU A 96 7.68 -4.68 5.93
C LEU A 96 9.12 -4.69 5.42
N LEU A 97 9.78 -3.53 5.36
CA LEU A 97 11.18 -3.45 4.91
C LEU A 97 12.12 -4.28 5.79
N SER A 98 11.83 -4.40 7.10
CA SER A 98 12.59 -5.26 8.01
C SER A 98 12.38 -6.76 7.77
N SER A 99 11.42 -7.16 6.94
CA SER A 99 11.19 -8.55 6.54
C SER A 99 11.97 -8.96 5.28
N ALA A 100 12.71 -8.03 4.67
CA ALA A 100 13.56 -8.33 3.52
C ALA A 100 14.65 -9.33 3.90
N ASP A 101 14.92 -10.28 3.00
CA ASP A 101 16.05 -11.20 3.16
C ASP A 101 17.42 -10.50 2.86
N GLU A 102 18.51 -11.23 2.98
CA GLU A 102 19.88 -10.72 2.75
C GLU A 102 20.11 -10.16 1.34
N ASN A 103 19.28 -10.54 0.37
CA ASN A 103 19.31 -10.05 -1.01
C ASN A 103 18.30 -8.90 -1.25
N GLY A 104 17.62 -8.44 -0.21
CA GLY A 104 16.59 -7.41 -0.30
C GLY A 104 15.24 -7.91 -0.85
N ARG A 105 15.04 -9.22 -0.91
CA ARG A 105 13.81 -9.82 -1.42
C ARG A 105 12.69 -9.71 -0.37
N ILE A 106 11.54 -9.21 -0.79
CA ILE A 106 10.30 -9.16 0.00
C ILE A 106 9.24 -10.00 -0.71
N SER A 107 8.93 -11.15 -0.17
CA SER A 107 7.90 -12.06 -0.68
C SER A 107 7.36 -12.94 0.44
N THR A 108 6.12 -13.38 0.31
CA THR A 108 5.51 -14.37 1.19
C THR A 108 5.80 -15.81 0.76
N TYR A 109 6.44 -15.99 -0.39
CA TYR A 109 6.90 -17.29 -0.86
C TYR A 109 8.34 -17.54 -0.41
N PRO A 110 8.70 -18.77 0.01
CA PRO A 110 10.07 -19.12 0.33
C PRO A 110 10.97 -19.02 -0.92
N PRO A 111 12.30 -18.80 -0.75
CA PRO A 111 13.22 -18.66 -1.88
C PRO A 111 13.15 -19.80 -2.91
N ASP A 112 12.99 -21.04 -2.47
CA ASP A 112 12.90 -22.21 -3.35
C ASP A 112 11.65 -22.21 -4.25
N ASN A 113 10.65 -21.40 -3.92
CA ASN A 113 9.41 -21.23 -4.67
C ASN A 113 9.31 -19.86 -5.36
N GLU A 114 10.44 -19.20 -5.55
CA GLU A 114 10.48 -17.92 -6.25
C GLU A 114 9.93 -18.05 -7.67
N LEU A 115 9.14 -17.08 -8.08
CA LEU A 115 8.43 -17.02 -9.37
C LEU A 115 7.38 -18.12 -9.60
N ILE A 116 7.11 -18.94 -8.59
CA ILE A 116 6.09 -20.02 -8.65
C ILE A 116 4.77 -19.50 -8.07
N GLY A 117 3.66 -20.02 -8.59
CA GLY A 117 2.31 -19.71 -8.09
C GLY A 117 1.98 -18.23 -8.19
N TRP A 118 1.63 -17.62 -7.06
CA TRP A 118 1.25 -16.21 -6.96
C TRP A 118 2.39 -15.28 -6.50
N ASP A 119 3.65 -15.73 -6.50
CA ASP A 119 4.78 -14.91 -6.02
C ASP A 119 4.87 -13.57 -6.75
N MET A 120 4.83 -13.56 -8.07
CA MET A 120 4.83 -12.32 -8.87
C MET A 120 3.60 -11.45 -8.61
N TRP A 121 2.47 -12.06 -8.31
CA TRP A 121 1.26 -11.35 -7.94
C TRP A 121 1.42 -10.63 -6.60
N VAL A 122 1.98 -11.30 -5.59
CA VAL A 122 2.28 -10.70 -4.28
C VAL A 122 3.27 -9.55 -4.44
N ARG A 123 4.40 -9.77 -5.11
CA ARG A 123 5.43 -8.75 -5.35
C ARG A 123 4.86 -7.52 -6.05
N LYS A 124 4.01 -7.71 -7.06
CA LYS A 124 3.33 -6.61 -7.73
C LYS A 124 2.56 -5.73 -6.75
N TYR A 125 1.80 -6.33 -5.82
CA TYR A 125 1.03 -5.54 -4.85
C TYR A 125 1.90 -4.89 -3.80
N VAL A 126 2.98 -5.54 -3.37
CA VAL A 126 3.99 -4.94 -2.49
C VAL A 126 4.60 -3.70 -3.17
N MET A 127 5.08 -3.84 -4.40
CA MET A 127 5.65 -2.72 -5.16
C MET A 127 4.65 -1.57 -5.32
N LEU A 128 3.40 -1.86 -5.71
CA LEU A 128 2.36 -0.85 -5.82
C LEU A 128 2.07 -0.16 -4.48
N GLY A 129 2.05 -0.90 -3.39
CA GLY A 129 1.86 -0.33 -2.05
C GLY A 129 3.00 0.60 -1.67
N LEU A 130 4.24 0.20 -1.91
CA LEU A 130 5.43 1.01 -1.65
C LEU A 130 5.49 2.24 -2.55
N GLU A 131 5.13 2.13 -3.84
CA GLU A 131 5.05 3.25 -4.79
C GLU A 131 4.06 4.32 -4.29
N TYR A 132 2.86 3.91 -3.89
CA TYR A 132 1.87 4.84 -3.32
C TYR A 132 2.39 5.50 -2.05
N TYR A 133 3.03 4.74 -1.15
CA TYR A 133 3.60 5.32 0.06
C TYR A 133 4.75 6.29 -0.25
N TYR A 134 5.59 5.98 -1.22
CA TYR A 134 6.71 6.83 -1.65
C TYR A 134 6.26 8.26 -2.02
N GLU A 135 5.08 8.40 -2.65
CA GLU A 135 4.53 9.69 -3.04
C GLU A 135 4.20 10.61 -1.84
N ILE A 136 3.91 10.01 -0.68
CA ILE A 136 3.56 10.76 0.55
C ILE A 136 4.65 10.78 1.60
N CYS A 137 5.72 10.00 1.40
CA CYS A 137 6.78 9.81 2.38
C CYS A 137 7.64 11.08 2.54
N ASP A 138 7.80 11.54 3.78
CA ASP A 138 8.64 12.69 4.12
C ASP A 138 10.06 12.28 4.58
N ASP A 139 10.30 10.97 4.78
CA ASP A 139 11.59 10.45 5.27
C ASP A 139 12.45 9.95 4.11
N ASP A 140 13.48 10.70 3.75
CA ASP A 140 14.39 10.33 2.66
C ASP A 140 15.15 9.01 2.90
N ARG A 141 15.27 8.56 4.15
CA ARG A 141 15.88 7.26 4.47
C ARG A 141 15.01 6.07 4.08
N LEU A 142 13.71 6.27 3.96
CA LEU A 142 12.77 5.25 3.50
C LEU A 142 12.59 5.27 1.98
N LYS A 143 13.14 6.27 1.29
CA LYS A 143 13.09 6.42 -0.16
C LYS A 143 14.31 5.83 -0.88
N ASN A 144 15.37 5.57 -0.14
CA ASN A 144 16.65 5.01 -0.63
C ASN A 144 16.81 3.55 -0.22
#